data_8883e422699a9ef90e7765c3053f883d
#
_entry.id   8883e422699a9ef90e7765c3053f883d
#
_cell.length_a   1.000
_cell.length_b   1.000
_cell.length_c   1.000
_cell.angle_alpha   90.00
_cell.angle_beta   90.00
_cell.angle_gamma   90.00
#
_symmetry.space_group_name_H-M   'P 1'
#
loop_
_entity.id
_entity.type
_entity.pdbx_description
1 polymer ?
#
loop_
_entity_poly.entity_id
_entity_poly.type
_entity_poly.pdbx_seq_one_letter_code
_entity_poly.pdbx_strand_id
1 'polypeptide(L)'
;MKIFKVAIIALGLCATTYAAESVNMADLESGNSAGTIEISETEYGVVFTPDLEGLPQGAHGFHIHATPSCESVERNGQTVLGGAAGGHFDPSQAGQHGYP
;
A
#
# COMPACT_ATOMS: atom_id res chain seq x y z
N MET A 1 -62.50 0.14 18.63
CA MET A 1 -61.17 -0.40 18.96
C MET A 1 -60.16 0.22 17.98
N LYS A 2 -59.33 1.16 18.50
CA LYS A 2 -58.34 1.83 17.64
C LYS A 2 -57.05 1.00 17.62
N ILE A 3 -56.70 0.47 16.44
CA ILE A 3 -55.48 -0.29 16.24
C ILE A 3 -54.35 0.70 15.96
N PHE A 4 -53.42 0.85 16.91
CA PHE A 4 -52.18 1.61 16.68
C PHE A 4 -51.20 0.74 15.88
N LYS A 5 -50.91 1.14 14.65
CA LYS A 5 -49.83 0.55 13.86
C LYS A 5 -48.51 1.14 14.34
N VAL A 6 -47.73 0.33 15.04
CA VAL A 6 -46.35 0.67 15.40
C VAL A 6 -45.49 0.42 14.14
N ALA A 7 -44.95 1.47 13.55
CA ALA A 7 -43.95 1.35 12.48
C ALA A 7 -42.59 1.15 13.15
N ILE A 8 -42.03 -0.05 12.98
CA ILE A 8 -40.65 -0.34 13.37
C ILE A 8 -39.75 0.19 12.27
N ILE A 9 -39.08 1.30 12.52
CA ILE A 9 -38.02 1.80 11.64
C ILE A 9 -36.77 0.98 11.97
N ALA A 10 -36.41 0.04 11.09
CA ALA A 10 -35.15 -0.67 11.16
C ALA A 10 -34.04 0.31 10.72
N LEU A 11 -33.28 0.83 11.67
CA LEU A 11 -32.04 1.56 11.38
C LEU A 11 -31.01 0.51 10.91
N GLY A 12 -30.83 0.41 9.59
CA GLY A 12 -29.74 -0.40 9.02
C GLY A 12 -28.40 0.26 9.36
N LEU A 13 -27.61 -0.38 10.22
CA LEU A 13 -26.20 -0.03 10.40
C LEU A 13 -25.48 -0.38 9.10
N CYS A 14 -25.14 0.63 8.29
CA CYS A 14 -24.23 0.48 7.17
C CYS A 14 -22.83 0.34 7.75
N ALA A 15 -22.34 -0.89 7.93
CA ALA A 15 -20.93 -1.13 8.22
C ALA A 15 -20.13 -0.83 6.95
N THR A 16 -19.32 0.21 6.97
CA THR A 16 -18.32 0.44 5.92
C THR A 16 -17.24 -0.61 6.05
N THR A 17 -17.25 -1.58 5.13
CA THR A 17 -16.14 -2.53 4.98
C THR A 17 -15.06 -1.83 4.17
N TYR A 18 -13.91 -1.56 4.77
CA TYR A 18 -12.72 -1.15 4.05
C TYR A 18 -12.14 -2.38 3.34
N ALA A 19 -11.94 -2.27 2.02
CA ALA A 19 -11.31 -3.33 1.24
C ALA A 19 -9.80 -3.36 1.54
N ALA A 20 -9.26 -4.55 1.82
CA ALA A 20 -7.83 -4.77 1.87
C ALA A 20 -7.35 -5.19 0.48
N GLU A 21 -6.23 -4.62 0.02
CA GLU A 21 -5.55 -5.00 -1.21
C GLU A 21 -4.21 -5.64 -0.89
N SER A 22 -3.79 -6.63 -1.67
CA SER A 22 -2.50 -7.29 -1.51
C SER A 22 -1.61 -7.00 -2.70
N VAL A 23 -0.39 -6.56 -2.43
CA VAL A 23 0.65 -6.28 -3.44
C VAL A 23 1.73 -7.34 -3.35
N ASN A 24 2.03 -8.01 -4.47
CA ASN A 24 3.14 -8.93 -4.56
C ASN A 24 4.47 -8.16 -4.60
N MET A 25 5.41 -8.59 -3.76
CA MET A 25 6.76 -8.05 -3.74
C MET A 25 7.72 -9.01 -4.44
N ALA A 26 8.64 -8.45 -5.19
CA ALA A 26 9.68 -9.21 -5.89
C ALA A 26 11.05 -8.61 -5.62
N ASP A 27 12.04 -9.48 -5.50
CA ASP A 27 13.43 -9.08 -5.54
C ASP A 27 13.81 -8.67 -6.98
N LEU A 28 14.27 -7.44 -7.16
CA LEU A 28 14.53 -6.89 -8.49
C LEU A 28 15.78 -7.48 -9.17
N GLU A 29 16.72 -8.02 -8.41
CA GLU A 29 17.93 -8.64 -8.97
C GLU A 29 17.63 -10.04 -9.48
N SER A 30 16.96 -10.85 -8.68
CA SER A 30 16.68 -12.25 -9.00
C SER A 30 15.36 -12.46 -9.73
N GLY A 31 14.41 -11.54 -9.59
CA GLY A 31 13.03 -11.68 -10.05
C GLY A 31 12.19 -12.62 -9.21
N ASN A 32 12.71 -13.12 -8.09
CA ASN A 32 11.99 -14.04 -7.22
C ASN A 32 10.96 -13.29 -6.35
N SER A 33 9.91 -14.00 -5.95
CA SER A 33 8.98 -13.47 -4.97
C SER A 33 9.68 -13.20 -3.64
N ALA A 34 9.39 -12.05 -3.05
CA ALA A 34 9.80 -11.67 -1.71
C ALA A 34 8.62 -11.63 -0.71
N GLY A 35 7.44 -12.10 -1.14
CA GLY A 35 6.24 -12.11 -0.34
C GLY A 35 5.21 -11.07 -0.75
N THR A 36 4.44 -10.57 0.19
CA THR A 36 3.34 -9.62 -0.05
C THR A 36 3.32 -8.49 0.97
N ILE A 37 2.66 -7.40 0.58
CA ILE A 37 2.27 -6.34 1.51
C ILE A 37 0.76 -6.16 1.37
N GLU A 38 0.04 -6.34 2.47
CA GLU A 38 -1.38 -6.00 2.53
C GLU A 38 -1.53 -4.51 2.82
N ILE A 39 -2.42 -3.86 2.07
CA ILE A 39 -2.76 -2.44 2.22
C ILE A 39 -4.20 -2.37 2.66
N SER A 40 -4.45 -1.78 3.80
CA SER A 40 -5.80 -1.60 4.34
C SER A 40 -6.05 -0.16 4.76
N GLU A 41 -7.28 0.30 4.54
CA GLU A 41 -7.72 1.61 5.01
C GLU A 41 -8.32 1.50 6.41
N THR A 42 -8.03 2.47 7.24
CA THR A 42 -8.60 2.61 8.57
C THR A 42 -9.12 4.04 8.78
N GLU A 43 -9.85 4.27 9.85
CA GLU A 43 -10.26 5.63 10.23
C GLU A 43 -9.09 6.59 10.52
N TYR A 44 -7.90 6.05 10.76
CA TYR A 44 -6.68 6.82 11.04
C TYR A 44 -5.74 6.94 9.85
N GLY A 45 -6.05 6.32 8.72
CA GLY A 45 -5.23 6.32 7.52
C GLY A 45 -4.98 4.93 6.96
N VAL A 46 -3.94 4.80 6.15
CA VAL A 46 -3.57 3.56 5.47
C VAL A 46 -2.56 2.78 6.30
N VAL A 47 -2.81 1.48 6.45
CA VAL A 47 -1.90 0.53 7.12
C VAL A 47 -1.29 -0.41 6.10
N PHE A 48 0.02 -0.58 6.15
CA PHE A 48 0.79 -1.54 5.36
C PHE A 48 1.22 -2.69 6.26
N THR A 49 0.80 -3.90 5.95
CA THR A 49 1.14 -5.10 6.70
C THR A 49 2.03 -5.99 5.84
N PRO A 50 3.37 -5.99 6.06
CA PRO A 50 4.28 -6.81 5.30
C PRO A 50 4.27 -8.26 5.77
N ASP A 51 4.32 -9.18 4.81
CA ASP A 51 4.61 -10.60 4.98
C ASP A 51 5.71 -10.94 3.96
N LEU A 52 6.95 -10.65 4.34
CA LEU A 52 8.12 -10.69 3.46
C LEU A 52 9.13 -11.72 3.95
N GLU A 53 9.82 -12.33 2.98
CA GLU A 53 10.88 -13.30 3.24
C GLU A 53 12.11 -13.01 2.37
N GLY A 54 13.24 -13.60 2.74
CA GLY A 54 14.49 -13.50 1.98
C GLY A 54 15.22 -12.16 2.12
N LEU A 55 14.74 -11.26 2.97
CA LEU A 55 15.44 -10.01 3.25
C LEU A 55 16.65 -10.24 4.16
N PRO A 56 17.79 -9.57 3.92
CA PRO A 56 18.92 -9.57 4.84
C PRO A 56 18.50 -9.08 6.24
N GLN A 57 19.23 -9.50 7.27
CA GLN A 57 19.01 -8.98 8.62
C GLN A 57 19.34 -7.50 8.71
N GLY A 58 18.59 -6.76 9.52
CA GLY A 58 18.82 -5.35 9.80
C GLY A 58 17.64 -4.46 9.43
N ALA A 59 17.88 -3.16 9.47
CA ALA A 59 16.88 -2.16 9.10
C ALA A 59 16.80 -2.00 7.58
N HIS A 60 15.58 -1.87 7.07
CA HIS A 60 15.30 -1.66 5.65
C HIS A 60 14.47 -0.39 5.48
N GLY A 61 14.73 0.36 4.40
CA GLY A 61 13.87 1.45 3.98
C GLY A 61 12.55 0.91 3.41
N PHE A 62 11.48 1.63 3.67
CA PHE A 62 10.17 1.38 3.07
C PHE A 62 9.67 2.67 2.42
N HIS A 63 9.35 2.61 1.13
CA HIS A 63 8.95 3.78 0.36
C HIS A 63 7.83 3.44 -0.62
N ILE A 64 6.96 4.41 -0.87
CA ILE A 64 6.02 4.40 -1.98
C ILE A 64 6.63 5.24 -3.10
N HIS A 65 6.61 4.73 -4.32
CA HIS A 65 7.12 5.43 -5.49
C HIS A 65 6.02 6.13 -6.29
N ALA A 66 6.42 7.10 -7.11
CA ALA A 66 5.50 7.93 -7.87
C ALA A 66 4.79 7.18 -9.00
N THR A 67 5.43 6.15 -9.58
CA THR A 67 4.92 5.41 -10.73
C THR A 67 4.81 3.92 -10.41
N PRO A 68 3.67 3.26 -10.71
CA PRO A 68 3.46 1.84 -10.41
C PRO A 68 4.15 0.95 -11.47
N SER A 69 5.49 0.95 -11.47
CA SER A 69 6.30 0.14 -12.37
C SER A 69 7.55 -0.38 -11.67
N CYS A 70 7.86 -1.65 -11.89
CA CYS A 70 9.11 -2.28 -11.44
C CYS A 70 10.13 -2.42 -12.56
N GLU A 71 9.87 -1.86 -13.74
CA GLU A 71 10.75 -1.98 -14.90
C GLU A 71 12.07 -1.26 -14.69
N SER A 72 13.12 -1.81 -15.29
CA SER A 72 14.43 -1.18 -15.34
C SER A 72 14.46 -0.07 -16.39
N VAL A 73 15.34 0.90 -16.17
CA VAL A 73 15.64 1.94 -17.15
C VAL A 73 17.14 2.07 -17.36
N GLU A 74 17.55 2.49 -18.56
CA GLU A 74 18.94 2.83 -18.83
C GLU A 74 19.21 4.30 -18.50
N ARG A 75 20.21 4.56 -17.66
CA ARG A 75 20.70 5.89 -17.33
C ARG A 75 22.20 5.96 -17.46
N ASN A 76 22.70 6.83 -18.32
CA ASN A 76 24.14 7.01 -18.55
C ASN A 76 24.88 5.68 -18.91
N GLY A 77 24.23 4.79 -19.67
CA GLY A 77 24.78 3.51 -20.06
C GLY A 77 24.76 2.44 -18.96
N GLN A 78 24.04 2.68 -17.86
CA GLN A 78 23.88 1.72 -16.77
C GLN A 78 22.41 1.36 -16.59
N THR A 79 22.14 0.07 -16.35
CA THR A 79 20.81 -0.40 -16.02
C THR A 79 20.50 -0.08 -14.57
N VAL A 80 19.40 0.64 -14.35
CA VAL A 80 18.87 0.95 -13.02
C VAL A 80 17.64 0.09 -12.78
N LEU A 81 17.77 -0.91 -11.90
CA LEU A 81 16.68 -1.80 -11.53
C LEU A 81 15.54 -1.00 -10.86
N GLY A 82 14.30 -1.26 -11.31
CA GLY A 82 13.14 -0.56 -10.80
C GLY A 82 13.13 0.95 -11.10
N GLY A 83 14.00 1.43 -11.96
CA GLY A 83 14.15 2.86 -12.23
C GLY A 83 12.92 3.53 -12.86
N ALA A 84 12.03 2.74 -13.47
CA ALA A 84 10.77 3.24 -14.01
C ALA A 84 9.75 3.64 -12.92
N ALA A 85 9.96 3.21 -11.68
CA ALA A 85 9.14 3.64 -10.54
C ALA A 85 9.28 5.14 -10.24
N GLY A 86 10.35 5.78 -10.74
CA GLY A 86 10.61 7.19 -10.49
C GLY A 86 11.07 7.47 -9.06
N GLY A 87 10.89 8.71 -8.61
CA GLY A 87 11.20 9.12 -7.24
C GLY A 87 10.18 8.63 -6.22
N HIS A 88 10.43 8.92 -4.96
CA HIS A 88 9.47 8.66 -3.89
C HIS A 88 8.19 9.48 -4.10
N PHE A 89 7.06 8.89 -3.73
CA PHE A 89 5.79 9.60 -3.72
C PHE A 89 5.83 10.71 -2.64
N ASP A 90 5.79 11.95 -3.10
CA ASP A 90 5.86 13.14 -2.23
C ASP A 90 4.82 14.18 -2.69
N PRO A 91 3.53 13.94 -2.38
CA PRO A 91 2.44 14.79 -2.86
C PRO A 91 2.48 16.22 -2.31
N SER A 92 3.10 16.42 -1.16
CA SER A 92 3.26 17.75 -0.54
C SER A 92 4.58 18.44 -0.90
N GLN A 93 5.43 17.80 -1.70
CA GLN A 93 6.76 18.31 -2.08
C GLN A 93 7.62 18.68 -0.88
N ALA A 94 7.55 17.86 0.16
CA ALA A 94 8.31 18.07 1.40
C ALA A 94 9.82 17.91 1.18
N GLY A 95 10.24 17.07 0.23
CA GLY A 95 11.63 16.84 -0.13
C GLY A 95 12.45 16.18 0.98
N GLN A 96 11.80 15.64 1.99
CA GLN A 96 12.45 15.02 3.15
C GLN A 96 11.62 13.84 3.68
N HIS A 97 12.29 12.90 4.34
CA HIS A 97 11.62 11.80 5.04
C HIS A 97 11.06 12.32 6.38
N GLY A 98 9.82 11.94 6.67
CA GLY A 98 9.19 12.13 7.98
C GLY A 98 9.41 10.93 8.90
N TYR A 99 9.08 11.10 10.15
CA TYR A 99 8.90 10.02 11.10
C TYR A 99 7.42 9.67 11.17
N PRO A 100 7.07 8.37 11.37
CA PRO A 100 5.68 7.97 11.59
C PRO A 100 5.12 8.53 12.88
#